data_9d803ad065899db1790353bf4382d2ad
#
_entry.id   9d803ad065899db1790353bf4382d2ad
#
_cell.length_a   1.000
_cell.length_b   1.000
_cell.length_c   1.000
_cell.angle_alpha   90.00
_cell.angle_beta   90.00
_cell.angle_gamma   90.00
#
_symmetry.space_group_name_H-M   'P 1'
#
loop_
_entity.id
_entity.type
_entity.pdbx_description
1 polymer ?
#
loop_
_entity_poly.entity_id
_entity_poly.type
_entity_poly.pdbx_seq_one_letter_code
_entity_poly.pdbx_strand_id
1 'polypeptide(L)'
;MTDGAQQYVLKQIHHEPCNYYAFGDKLQAKLRDYETLRHLGIPLPELLAVDAPRERLLKTYLPGPTAAELLKAGRLAPDWLAQVRAMCRLLYPAGLNIDYYPTNFVPYGGVLYYIDYECNPYAPQWDFEHWGMQYWTLPKP
;
A
#
# COMPACT_ATOMS: atom_id res chain seq x y z
N MET A 1 -16.01 22.17 13.71
CA MET A 1 -15.80 21.45 12.94
C MET A 1 -15.62 20.22 13.38
N THR A 2 -15.59 19.42 12.77
CA THR A 2 -15.54 18.33 13.37
C THR A 2 -14.39 17.69 13.03
N ASP A 3 -13.60 17.58 13.88
CA ASP A 3 -12.58 16.72 13.80
C ASP A 3 -13.05 15.40 13.71
N GLY A 4 -14.22 15.14 14.04
CA GLY A 4 -14.78 13.83 13.97
C GLY A 4 -14.76 13.26 12.57
N ALA A 5 -14.53 14.07 11.60
CA ALA A 5 -14.42 13.58 10.24
C ALA A 5 -13.12 12.83 9.98
N GLN A 6 -12.10 13.03 10.82
CA GLN A 6 -10.84 12.37 10.58
C GLN A 6 -10.81 11.00 11.25
N GLN A 7 -10.44 9.99 10.49
CA GLN A 7 -10.41 8.61 10.96
C GLN A 7 -8.99 8.07 10.91
N TYR A 8 -8.74 7.03 11.70
CA TYR A 8 -7.42 6.46 11.84
C TYR A 8 -7.48 4.94 11.76
N VAL A 9 -6.39 4.34 11.34
CA VAL A 9 -6.25 2.89 11.32
C VAL A 9 -5.16 2.50 12.32
N LEU A 10 -5.50 1.62 13.25
CA LEU A 10 -4.53 1.02 14.15
C LEU A 10 -4.17 -0.35 13.62
N LYS A 11 -2.91 -0.52 13.25
CA LYS A 11 -2.45 -1.79 12.71
C LYS A 11 -1.59 -2.51 13.72
N GLN A 12 -1.96 -3.74 14.05
CA GLN A 12 -1.20 -4.61 14.92
C GLN A 12 -0.30 -5.49 14.07
N ILE A 13 0.99 -5.53 14.40
CA ILE A 13 1.91 -6.44 13.72
C ILE A 13 1.70 -7.84 14.28
N HIS A 14 1.60 -8.82 13.40
CA HIS A 14 1.39 -10.21 13.78
C HIS A 14 2.65 -11.01 13.59
N HIS A 15 2.87 -11.97 14.50
CA HIS A 15 3.99 -12.88 14.42
C HIS A 15 3.50 -14.30 14.22
N GLU A 16 4.22 -15.05 13.40
CA GLU A 16 3.93 -16.46 13.20
C GLU A 16 4.36 -17.25 14.42
N PRO A 17 3.71 -18.37 14.73
CA PRO A 17 4.14 -19.20 15.87
C PRO A 17 5.59 -19.66 15.74
N CYS A 18 6.04 -19.97 14.54
CA CYS A 18 7.40 -20.38 14.30
C CYS A 18 8.17 -19.16 13.85
N ASN A 19 8.77 -18.47 14.77
CA ASN A 19 9.23 -17.14 14.55
C ASN A 19 10.73 -17.11 14.42
N TYR A 20 11.23 -16.80 13.24
CA TYR A 20 12.67 -16.67 13.01
C TYR A 20 13.15 -15.24 13.20
N TYR A 21 12.25 -14.33 13.57
CA TYR A 21 12.58 -12.92 13.70
C TYR A 21 12.64 -12.55 15.16
N ALA A 22 13.55 -11.66 15.52
CA ALA A 22 13.54 -11.08 16.84
C ALA A 22 12.30 -10.21 16.98
N PHE A 23 11.85 -10.04 18.24
CA PHE A 23 10.72 -9.17 18.53
C PHE A 23 11.03 -7.77 18.01
N GLY A 24 10.09 -7.20 17.26
CA GLY A 24 10.25 -5.85 16.71
C GLY A 24 10.79 -5.79 15.30
N ASP A 25 11.32 -6.89 14.75
CA ASP A 25 11.92 -6.87 13.42
C ASP A 25 10.89 -6.53 12.34
N LYS A 26 9.67 -7.04 12.44
CA LYS A 26 8.62 -6.74 11.46
C LYS A 26 8.21 -5.28 11.51
N LEU A 27 8.15 -4.70 12.71
CA LEU A 27 7.84 -3.30 12.86
C LEU A 27 8.93 -2.44 12.24
N GLN A 28 10.20 -2.76 12.50
CA GLN A 28 11.30 -2.01 11.93
C GLN A 28 11.30 -2.07 10.39
N ALA A 29 10.98 -3.23 9.84
CA ALA A 29 10.89 -3.39 8.39
C ALA A 29 9.77 -2.51 7.82
N LYS A 30 8.61 -2.46 8.48
CA LYS A 30 7.51 -1.60 8.06
C LYS A 30 7.88 -0.13 8.09
N LEU A 31 8.57 0.30 9.14
CA LEU A 31 8.98 1.70 9.27
C LEU A 31 10.02 2.07 8.21
N ARG A 32 10.95 1.17 7.94
CA ARG A 32 11.96 1.39 6.90
C ARG A 32 11.31 1.49 5.53
N ASP A 33 10.37 0.59 5.24
CA ASP A 33 9.68 0.60 3.96
C ASP A 33 8.82 1.85 3.80
N TYR A 34 8.17 2.30 4.87
CA TYR A 34 7.41 3.54 4.85
C TYR A 34 8.29 4.72 4.44
N GLU A 35 9.47 4.85 5.08
CA GLU A 35 10.37 5.94 4.78
C GLU A 35 10.91 5.86 3.34
N THR A 36 11.23 4.65 2.89
CA THR A 36 11.71 4.44 1.53
C THR A 36 10.65 4.86 0.52
N LEU A 37 9.42 4.40 0.68
CA LEU A 37 8.33 4.72 -0.23
C LEU A 37 7.98 6.21 -0.18
N ARG A 38 7.99 6.79 1.00
CA ARG A 38 7.70 8.21 1.18
C ARG A 38 8.74 9.07 0.44
N HIS A 39 10.00 8.72 0.55
CA HIS A 39 11.08 9.44 -0.11
C HIS A 39 11.00 9.34 -1.62
N LEU A 40 10.47 8.23 -2.15
CA LEU A 40 10.29 8.07 -3.59
C LEU A 40 9.11 8.85 -4.13
N GLY A 41 8.24 9.36 -3.25
CA GLY A 41 7.06 10.09 -3.68
C GLY A 41 5.82 9.23 -3.89
N ILE A 42 5.81 8.00 -3.38
CA ILE A 42 4.63 7.15 -3.45
C ILE A 42 3.57 7.70 -2.50
N PRO A 43 2.34 7.96 -2.97
CA PRO A 43 1.29 8.44 -2.07
C PRO A 43 0.93 7.37 -1.03
N LEU A 44 1.03 7.73 0.23
CA LEU A 44 0.81 6.81 1.36
C LEU A 44 -0.07 7.49 2.41
N PRO A 45 -0.88 6.72 3.15
CA PRO A 45 -1.49 7.27 4.36
C PRO A 45 -0.40 7.72 5.32
N GLU A 46 -0.63 8.82 6.01
CA GLU A 46 0.37 9.37 6.90
C GLU A 46 0.54 8.50 8.13
N LEU A 47 1.78 8.19 8.51
CA LEU A 47 2.09 7.50 9.75
C LEU A 47 2.02 8.51 10.88
N LEU A 48 1.10 8.28 11.84
CA LEU A 48 0.83 9.24 12.90
C LEU A 48 1.53 8.89 14.20
N ALA A 49 1.65 7.61 14.51
CA ALA A 49 2.28 7.18 15.75
C ALA A 49 2.75 5.74 15.66
N VAL A 50 3.72 5.42 16.49
CA VAL A 50 4.30 4.07 16.57
C VAL A 50 4.35 3.68 18.04
N ASP A 51 3.82 2.50 18.36
CA ASP A 51 3.92 1.92 19.70
C ASP A 51 4.83 0.70 19.56
N ALA A 52 6.12 0.91 19.72
CA ALA A 52 7.10 -0.16 19.50
C ALA A 52 6.94 -1.33 20.48
N PRO A 53 6.71 -1.10 21.78
CA PRO A 53 6.54 -2.24 22.69
C PRO A 53 5.38 -3.15 22.35
N ARG A 54 4.31 -2.60 21.77
CA ARG A 54 3.16 -3.40 21.37
C ARG A 54 3.15 -3.70 19.88
N GLU A 55 4.14 -3.24 19.16
CA GLU A 55 4.27 -3.40 17.71
C GLU A 55 3.01 -2.96 16.97
N ARG A 56 2.59 -1.73 17.23
CA ARG A 56 1.41 -1.13 16.59
C ARG A 56 1.77 0.13 15.85
N LEU A 57 1.03 0.39 14.78
CA LEU A 57 1.15 1.62 14.00
C LEU A 57 -0.22 2.31 13.98
N LEU A 58 -0.21 3.63 14.07
CA LEU A 58 -1.41 4.43 13.86
C LEU A 58 -1.20 5.27 12.60
N LYS A 59 -2.09 5.15 11.64
CA LYS A 59 -2.01 5.90 10.39
C LYS A 59 -3.36 6.47 10.02
N THR A 60 -3.37 7.46 9.13
CA THR A 60 -4.62 8.04 8.66
C THR A 60 -5.43 7.00 7.91
N TYR A 61 -6.74 7.06 8.08
CA TYR A 61 -7.67 6.23 7.33
C TYR A 61 -8.12 7.02 6.10
N LEU A 62 -8.09 6.37 4.94
CA LEU A 62 -8.58 6.95 3.71
C LEU A 62 -9.97 6.38 3.44
N PRO A 63 -11.02 7.19 3.58
CA PRO A 63 -12.38 6.68 3.38
C PRO A 63 -12.64 6.41 1.89
N GLY A 64 -13.51 5.45 1.65
CA GLY A 64 -13.90 5.10 0.31
C GLY A 64 -13.48 3.68 -0.07
N PRO A 65 -13.89 3.23 -1.24
CA PRO A 65 -13.61 1.86 -1.67
C PRO A 65 -12.17 1.70 -2.10
N THR A 66 -11.68 0.47 -1.99
CA THR A 66 -10.38 0.10 -2.56
C THR A 66 -10.51 0.00 -4.07
N ALA A 67 -9.37 -0.03 -4.77
CA ALA A 67 -9.37 -0.26 -6.21
C ALA A 67 -10.01 -1.60 -6.55
N ALA A 68 -9.84 -2.62 -5.70
CA ALA A 68 -10.47 -3.91 -5.92
C ALA A 68 -12.00 -3.81 -5.89
N GLU A 69 -12.54 -3.05 -4.95
CA GLU A 69 -13.98 -2.84 -4.85
C GLU A 69 -14.51 -2.05 -6.04
N LEU A 70 -13.77 -1.05 -6.49
CA LEU A 70 -14.16 -0.28 -7.67
C LEU A 70 -14.14 -1.14 -8.92
N LEU A 71 -13.12 -1.98 -9.07
CA LEU A 71 -13.03 -2.86 -10.21
C LEU A 71 -14.19 -3.85 -10.24
N LYS A 72 -14.51 -4.44 -9.09
CA LYS A 72 -15.62 -5.38 -8.98
C LYS A 72 -16.95 -4.72 -9.32
N ALA A 73 -17.10 -3.45 -8.98
CA ALA A 73 -18.30 -2.69 -9.27
C ALA A 73 -18.33 -2.13 -10.70
N GLY A 74 -17.28 -2.37 -11.48
CA GLY A 74 -17.18 -1.82 -12.84
C GLY A 74 -16.94 -0.31 -12.86
N ARG A 75 -16.39 0.25 -11.78
CA ARG A 75 -16.22 1.69 -11.62
C ARG A 75 -14.77 2.15 -11.57
N LEU A 76 -13.83 1.28 -11.89
CA LEU A 76 -12.42 1.65 -11.88
C LEU A 76 -12.09 2.48 -13.13
N ALA A 77 -11.72 3.73 -12.93
CA ALA A 77 -11.38 4.62 -14.03
C ALA A 77 -9.96 4.36 -14.53
N PRO A 78 -9.70 4.58 -15.83
CA PRO A 78 -8.34 4.39 -16.38
C PRO A 78 -7.27 5.24 -15.69
N ASP A 79 -7.64 6.38 -15.13
CA ASP A 79 -6.70 7.24 -14.44
C ASP A 79 -6.01 6.55 -13.28
N TRP A 80 -6.72 5.66 -12.58
CA TRP A 80 -6.10 4.95 -11.45
C TRP A 80 -5.00 4.00 -11.93
N LEU A 81 -5.22 3.35 -13.06
CA LEU A 81 -4.20 2.48 -13.64
C LEU A 81 -2.98 3.30 -14.06
N ALA A 82 -3.21 4.49 -14.62
CA ALA A 82 -2.11 5.38 -14.99
C ALA A 82 -1.30 5.79 -13.77
N GLN A 83 -1.96 5.97 -12.62
CA GLN A 83 -1.25 6.32 -11.39
C GLN A 83 -0.43 5.17 -10.84
N VAL A 84 -0.90 3.92 -10.96
CA VAL A 84 -0.06 2.77 -10.60
C VAL A 84 1.20 2.75 -11.47
N ARG A 85 1.05 3.00 -12.76
CA ARG A 85 2.22 3.03 -13.66
C ARG A 85 3.18 4.16 -13.32
N ALA A 86 2.64 5.30 -12.85
CA ALA A 86 3.49 6.38 -12.37
C ALA A 86 4.30 5.95 -11.15
N MET A 87 3.67 5.20 -10.24
CA MET A 87 4.40 4.62 -9.11
C MET A 87 5.54 3.69 -9.59
N CYS A 88 5.26 2.86 -10.58
CA CYS A 88 6.28 1.95 -11.12
C CYS A 88 7.47 2.71 -11.68
N ARG A 89 7.24 3.86 -12.30
CA ARG A 89 8.33 4.68 -12.83
C ARG A 89 9.23 5.24 -11.72
N LEU A 90 8.72 5.32 -10.50
CA LEU A 90 9.52 5.71 -9.34
C LEU A 90 10.19 4.49 -8.69
N LEU A 91 9.48 3.36 -8.67
CA LEU A 91 9.93 2.16 -7.97
C LEU A 91 11.01 1.38 -8.71
N TYR A 92 10.82 1.17 -10.01
CA TYR A 92 11.72 0.30 -10.77
C TYR A 92 13.16 0.81 -10.81
N PRO A 93 13.41 2.10 -11.07
CA PRO A 93 14.79 2.59 -11.02
C PRO A 93 15.42 2.49 -9.64
N ALA A 94 14.60 2.45 -8.59
CA ALA A 94 15.09 2.26 -7.23
C ALA A 94 15.28 0.78 -6.88
N GLY A 95 15.00 -0.12 -7.82
CA GLY A 95 15.14 -1.55 -7.60
C GLY A 95 14.07 -2.15 -6.71
N LEU A 96 12.84 -1.63 -6.77
CA LEU A 96 11.77 -2.04 -5.85
C LEU A 96 10.49 -2.44 -6.56
N ASN A 97 9.73 -3.30 -5.90
CA ASN A 97 8.33 -3.59 -6.19
C ASN A 97 7.51 -3.33 -4.95
N ILE A 98 6.23 -3.05 -5.15
CA ILE A 98 5.25 -3.06 -4.05
C ILE A 98 4.24 -4.17 -4.34
N ASP A 99 3.30 -4.39 -3.43
CA ASP A 99 2.26 -5.39 -3.65
C ASP A 99 1.16 -4.74 -4.48
N TYR A 100 1.13 -5.05 -5.76
CA TYR A 100 0.24 -4.42 -6.73
C TYR A 100 -1.19 -4.94 -6.70
N TYR A 101 -1.53 -5.80 -5.74
CA TYR A 101 -2.89 -6.32 -5.67
C TYR A 101 -3.86 -5.19 -5.35
N PRO A 102 -5.01 -5.09 -6.06
CA PRO A 102 -5.87 -3.89 -5.96
C PRO A 102 -6.45 -3.59 -4.58
N THR A 103 -6.49 -4.56 -3.66
CA THR A 103 -6.97 -4.30 -2.29
C THR A 103 -6.04 -3.36 -1.53
N ASN A 104 -4.81 -3.18 -2.00
CA ASN A 104 -3.82 -2.33 -1.33
C ASN A 104 -3.86 -0.88 -1.78
N PHE A 105 -4.84 -0.49 -2.58
CA PHE A 105 -4.90 0.86 -3.13
C PHE A 105 -6.27 1.47 -2.90
N VAL A 106 -6.27 2.75 -2.51
CA VAL A 106 -7.50 3.52 -2.28
C VAL A 106 -7.41 4.85 -3.00
N PRO A 107 -8.32 5.16 -3.93
CA PRO A 107 -8.41 6.50 -4.51
C PRO A 107 -9.03 7.47 -3.52
N TYR A 108 -8.40 8.62 -3.36
CA TYR A 108 -8.94 9.66 -2.48
C TYR A 108 -8.50 11.02 -3.00
N GLY A 109 -9.46 11.92 -3.22
CA GLY A 109 -9.16 13.27 -3.66
C GLY A 109 -8.42 13.33 -5.00
N GLY A 110 -8.68 12.39 -5.90
CA GLY A 110 -8.03 12.36 -7.21
C GLY A 110 -6.66 11.70 -7.22
N VAL A 111 -6.21 11.18 -6.08
CA VAL A 111 -4.90 10.54 -5.96
C VAL A 111 -5.10 9.10 -5.53
N LEU A 112 -4.35 8.20 -6.14
CA LEU A 112 -4.37 6.80 -5.74
C LEU A 112 -3.31 6.59 -4.67
N TYR A 113 -3.73 6.10 -3.49
CA TYR A 113 -2.83 5.84 -2.37
C TYR A 113 -2.55 4.36 -2.23
N TYR A 114 -1.29 4.02 -1.95
CA TYR A 114 -0.88 2.68 -1.60
C TYR A 114 -0.97 2.57 -0.08
N ILE A 115 -1.89 1.75 0.42
CA ILE A 115 -2.21 1.78 1.85
C ILE A 115 -1.41 0.79 2.69
N ASP A 116 -0.58 -0.04 2.05
CA ASP A 116 0.30 -0.95 2.76
C ASP A 116 1.72 -0.39 2.76
N TYR A 117 2.39 -0.41 3.90
CA TYR A 117 3.76 0.08 4.01
C TYR A 117 4.73 -1.07 3.77
N GLU A 118 4.79 -1.55 2.53
CA GLU A 118 5.66 -2.67 2.21
C GLU A 118 6.27 -2.51 0.83
N CYS A 119 7.58 -2.72 0.72
CA CYS A 119 8.23 -2.82 -0.58
C CYS A 119 9.26 -3.94 -0.52
N ASN A 120 9.56 -4.49 -1.67
CA ASN A 120 10.48 -5.63 -1.79
C ASN A 120 11.45 -5.39 -2.93
N PRO A 121 12.59 -6.09 -2.96
CA PRO A 121 13.50 -5.97 -4.09
C PRO A 121 12.81 -6.30 -5.40
N TYR A 122 13.15 -5.56 -6.46
CA TYR A 122 12.54 -5.77 -7.76
C TYR A 122 12.83 -7.16 -8.28
N ALA A 123 11.79 -7.81 -8.77
CA ALA A 123 11.89 -9.08 -9.48
C ALA A 123 10.85 -9.04 -10.59
N PRO A 124 11.23 -9.31 -11.85
CA PRO A 124 10.33 -9.17 -12.99
C PRO A 124 9.03 -9.96 -12.86
N GLN A 125 9.09 -11.15 -12.26
CA GLN A 125 7.92 -12.00 -12.14
C GLN A 125 6.85 -11.41 -11.21
N TRP A 126 7.21 -10.43 -10.41
CA TRP A 126 6.29 -9.81 -9.46
C TRP A 126 6.02 -8.34 -9.77
N ASP A 127 6.47 -7.84 -10.93
CA ASP A 127 6.24 -6.45 -11.26
C ASP A 127 4.80 -6.25 -11.74
N PHE A 128 4.43 -4.99 -11.98
CA PHE A 128 3.06 -4.68 -12.35
C PHE A 128 2.68 -5.30 -13.69
N GLU A 129 3.56 -5.18 -14.69
CA GLU A 129 3.26 -5.66 -16.05
C GLU A 129 3.13 -7.17 -16.14
N HIS A 130 3.94 -7.92 -15.37
CA HIS A 130 3.93 -9.38 -15.44
C HIS A 130 2.96 -10.01 -14.45
N TRP A 131 2.75 -9.38 -13.29
CA TRP A 131 1.92 -9.97 -12.23
C TRP A 131 0.71 -9.14 -11.88
N GLY A 132 0.91 -7.83 -11.59
CA GLY A 132 -0.15 -7.02 -10.99
C GLY A 132 -1.29 -6.72 -11.92
N MET A 133 -0.99 -6.41 -13.19
CA MET A 133 -1.99 -5.93 -14.13
C MET A 133 -3.16 -6.87 -14.31
N GLN A 134 -2.93 -8.18 -14.20
CA GLN A 134 -4.00 -9.17 -14.35
C GLN A 134 -5.13 -8.97 -13.34
N TYR A 135 -4.82 -8.40 -12.19
CA TYR A 135 -5.81 -8.17 -11.13
C TYR A 135 -6.48 -6.81 -11.25
N TRP A 136 -6.03 -5.96 -12.17
CA TRP A 136 -6.59 -4.63 -12.38
C TRP A 136 -7.52 -4.55 -13.59
N THR A 137 -7.79 -5.69 -14.22
CA THR A 137 -8.70 -5.75 -15.35
C THR A 137 -9.76 -6.79 -15.09
N LEU A 138 -10.99 -6.51 -15.54
CA LEU A 138 -12.07 -7.51 -15.44
C LEU A 138 -11.85 -8.60 -16.48
N PRO A 139 -12.17 -9.86 -16.13
CA PRO A 139 -12.12 -10.92 -17.12
C PRO A 139 -13.07 -10.60 -18.27
N LYS A 140 -12.66 -10.92 -19.49
CA LYS A 140 -13.54 -10.75 -20.62
C LYS A 140 -14.58 -11.85 -20.62
N PRO A 141 -15.82 -11.52 -20.97
CA PRO A 141 -16.88 -12.53 -21.01
C PRO A 141 -16.61 -13.59 -22.08
#